data_b2d598e94b249b91d4ebccac5f354de1
#
_entry.id   b2d598e94b249b91d4ebccac5f354de1
#
_cell.length_a   1.000
_cell.length_b   1.000
_cell.length_c   1.000
_cell.angle_alpha   90.00
_cell.angle_beta   90.00
_cell.angle_gamma   90.00
#
_symmetry.space_group_name_H-M   'P 1'
#
loop_
_entity.id
_entity.type
_entity.pdbx_description
1 polymer ?
#
loop_
_entity_poly.entity_id
_entity_poly.type
_entity_poly.pdbx_seq_one_letter_code
_entity_poly.pdbx_strand_id
1 'polypeptide(L)'
;MAYIHRAFTETLKNRVQYSKCTLVIGARQVGKSTLIRHEFTNYNRADFGDYLTRLQAKEEPKLFFMNNPSPLFIDEVQKEPAILEEIKRIVDESNDRGMFILSGSQKLTLMKDISESLAGRVSVCELNGLSLREIHHVSFNRHFIPTDEYIKAREKQLVSYDHIWDIIHRGSYPELYDIPRDWQDFYASYLATYIERDIHELISADSITFTKFLTAVAARTGEILNYANIAGDVGVSEPTVKTWLSILERTGIVYLLQPYSASALTRAIKAPKVYFRDTGLACYLSRWLSADALKNSAVAGNMFETFIVSEILKSYTNEGKDYRFQIFYYRGKDRKVSSENEIDLIIEENGILYPIEIKMTGNPKASMASANTVLDRIPDKKRGNGIILCLIDQKTYLRENLIALPITYI
;
A
#
# COMPACT_ATOMS: atom_id res chain seq x y z
N MET A 1 -6.45 21.68 -13.36
CA MET A 1 -6.41 20.43 -12.55
C MET A 1 -6.98 20.71 -11.18
N ALA A 2 -8.03 20.01 -10.78
CA ALA A 2 -8.52 20.09 -9.42
C ALA A 2 -7.68 19.15 -8.53
N TYR A 3 -7.04 19.70 -7.51
CA TYR A 3 -6.29 18.89 -6.55
C TYR A 3 -7.22 17.95 -5.79
N ILE A 4 -6.92 16.65 -5.80
CA ILE A 4 -7.64 15.69 -4.99
C ILE A 4 -7.01 15.70 -3.59
N HIS A 5 -7.79 16.11 -2.60
CA HIS A 5 -7.33 16.17 -1.20
C HIS A 5 -6.93 14.79 -0.71
N ARG A 6 -5.74 14.71 -0.08
CA ARG A 6 -5.18 13.45 0.39
C ARG A 6 -5.49 13.24 1.86
N ALA A 7 -6.04 12.07 2.18
CA ALA A 7 -6.30 11.68 3.57
C ALA A 7 -5.02 11.66 4.43
N PHE A 8 -3.88 11.46 3.79
CA PHE A 8 -2.56 11.48 4.43
C PHE A 8 -2.08 12.88 4.86
N THR A 9 -2.72 13.96 4.44
CA THR A 9 -2.27 15.35 4.67
C THR A 9 -2.02 15.66 6.14
N GLU A 10 -2.98 15.36 7.02
CA GLU A 10 -2.85 15.64 8.46
C GLU A 10 -1.72 14.81 9.12
N THR A 11 -1.59 13.57 8.73
CA THR A 11 -0.48 12.71 9.16
C THR A 11 0.87 13.30 8.77
N LEU A 12 1.01 13.76 7.53
CA LEU A 12 2.23 14.39 7.04
C LEU A 12 2.54 15.69 7.81
N LYS A 13 1.56 16.57 8.01
CA LYS A 13 1.72 17.81 8.79
C LYS A 13 2.19 17.52 10.20
N ASN A 14 1.59 16.57 10.87
CA ASN A 14 2.01 16.14 12.21
C ASN A 14 3.45 15.61 12.22
N ARG A 15 3.83 14.77 11.24
CA ARG A 15 5.20 14.25 11.15
C ARG A 15 6.22 15.36 10.95
N VAL A 16 5.93 16.32 10.07
CA VAL A 16 6.79 17.48 9.82
C VAL A 16 6.91 18.36 11.09
N GLN A 17 5.82 18.57 11.81
CA GLN A 17 5.82 19.36 13.03
C GLN A 17 6.71 18.77 14.14
N TYR A 18 6.79 17.44 14.24
CA TYR A 18 7.53 16.77 15.32
C TYR A 18 8.93 16.28 14.92
N SER A 19 9.27 16.29 13.64
CA SER A 19 10.55 15.79 13.14
C SER A 19 11.39 16.92 12.54
N LYS A 20 12.72 16.84 12.67
CA LYS A 20 13.64 17.77 11.99
C LYS A 20 13.65 17.54 10.47
N CYS A 21 13.61 16.28 10.08
CA CYS A 21 13.57 15.83 8.69
C CYS A 21 12.43 14.81 8.50
N THR A 22 11.66 14.94 7.43
CA THR A 22 10.59 14.00 7.08
C THR A 22 10.80 13.50 5.66
N LEU A 23 10.81 12.19 5.48
CA LEU A 23 10.91 11.55 4.17
C LEU A 23 9.56 10.98 3.75
N VAL A 24 9.07 11.39 2.59
CA VAL A 24 7.86 10.84 1.96
C VAL A 24 8.26 9.88 0.84
N ILE A 25 8.08 8.60 1.09
CA ILE A 25 8.28 7.53 0.10
C ILE A 25 6.96 7.07 -0.51
N GLY A 26 7.02 6.35 -1.61
CA GLY A 26 5.86 5.76 -2.28
C GLY A 26 6.17 5.48 -3.74
N ALA A 27 5.34 4.69 -4.40
CA ALA A 27 5.48 4.38 -5.82
C ALA A 27 5.56 5.67 -6.67
N ARG A 28 6.05 5.56 -7.90
CA ARG A 28 6.00 6.69 -8.83
C ARG A 28 4.56 7.08 -9.12
N GLN A 29 4.33 8.35 -9.45
CA GLN A 29 3.03 8.89 -9.88
C GLN A 29 1.89 8.82 -8.85
N VAL A 30 2.15 8.46 -7.57
CA VAL A 30 1.14 8.49 -6.50
C VAL A 30 0.86 9.91 -5.97
N GLY A 31 1.59 10.94 -6.44
CA GLY A 31 1.33 12.34 -6.13
C GLY A 31 2.15 12.91 -4.95
N LYS A 32 3.33 12.34 -4.61
CA LYS A 32 4.20 12.83 -3.52
C LYS A 32 4.54 14.31 -3.63
N SER A 33 5.15 14.69 -4.74
CA SER A 33 5.59 16.06 -5.00
C SER A 33 4.41 17.03 -5.08
N THR A 34 3.29 16.58 -5.65
CA THR A 34 2.05 17.38 -5.73
C THR A 34 1.48 17.66 -4.34
N LEU A 35 1.39 16.65 -3.47
CA LEU A 35 0.94 16.80 -2.09
C LEU A 35 1.82 17.79 -1.34
N ILE A 36 3.15 17.61 -1.37
CA ILE A 36 4.07 18.45 -0.61
C ILE A 36 4.02 19.90 -1.14
N ARG A 37 4.02 20.10 -2.45
CA ARG A 37 3.93 21.43 -3.05
C ARG A 37 2.64 22.15 -2.75
N HIS A 38 1.54 21.43 -2.59
CA HIS A 38 0.23 21.97 -2.26
C HIS A 38 0.11 22.37 -0.78
N GLU A 39 0.58 21.50 0.11
CA GLU A 39 0.38 21.67 1.56
C GLU A 39 1.46 22.51 2.25
N PHE A 40 2.68 22.57 1.69
CA PHE A 40 3.85 23.26 2.27
C PHE A 40 4.33 24.38 1.35
N THR A 41 3.46 25.38 1.15
CA THR A 41 3.72 26.52 0.24
C THR A 41 4.82 27.46 0.70
N ASN A 42 5.13 27.46 2.00
CA ASN A 42 6.18 28.27 2.63
C ASN A 42 7.57 27.62 2.60
N TYR A 43 7.71 26.41 2.03
CA TYR A 43 9.00 25.75 1.89
C TYR A 43 9.74 26.22 0.62
N ASN A 44 11.02 26.48 0.74
CA ASN A 44 11.92 26.53 -0.40
C ASN A 44 11.92 25.18 -1.12
N ARG A 45 12.29 25.16 -2.40
CA ARG A 45 12.15 23.93 -3.21
C ARG A 45 13.42 23.69 -4.02
N ALA A 46 13.91 22.46 -3.99
CA ALA A 46 14.95 21.96 -4.85
C ALA A 46 14.49 20.63 -5.48
N ASP A 47 14.65 20.49 -6.79
CA ASP A 47 14.29 19.29 -7.53
C ASP A 47 15.58 18.65 -8.09
N PHE A 48 15.95 17.48 -7.56
CA PHE A 48 17.10 16.73 -8.07
C PHE A 48 16.82 16.01 -9.39
N GLY A 49 15.59 16.11 -9.91
CA GLY A 49 15.28 15.85 -11.32
C GLY A 49 16.03 16.79 -12.25
N ASP A 50 16.19 18.07 -11.85
CA ASP A 50 16.98 19.05 -12.57
C ASP A 50 18.49 18.78 -12.42
N TYR A 51 19.18 18.72 -13.54
CA TYR A 51 20.61 18.41 -13.57
C TYR A 51 21.48 19.48 -12.90
N LEU A 52 21.17 20.75 -13.11
CA LEU A 52 22.00 21.86 -12.56
C LEU A 52 21.85 21.95 -11.06
N THR A 53 20.63 21.83 -10.53
CA THR A 53 20.35 21.79 -9.09
C THR A 53 21.11 20.65 -8.43
N ARG A 54 21.06 19.45 -9.04
CA ARG A 54 21.76 18.28 -8.55
C ARG A 54 23.28 18.44 -8.60
N LEU A 55 23.84 19.01 -9.68
CA LEU A 55 25.26 19.25 -9.83
C LEU A 55 25.78 20.19 -8.73
N GLN A 56 25.09 21.31 -8.47
CA GLN A 56 25.42 22.22 -7.39
C GLN A 56 25.40 21.51 -6.02
N ALA A 57 24.37 20.69 -5.74
CA ALA A 57 24.28 19.94 -4.50
C ALA A 57 25.42 18.95 -4.32
N LYS A 58 25.92 18.37 -5.42
CA LYS A 58 27.02 17.41 -5.43
C LYS A 58 28.39 18.07 -5.24
N GLU A 59 28.66 19.10 -6.00
CA GLU A 59 30.00 19.74 -6.02
C GLU A 59 30.24 20.64 -4.82
N GLU A 60 29.21 21.41 -4.40
CA GLU A 60 29.29 22.41 -3.34
C GLU A 60 28.08 22.30 -2.36
N PRO A 61 27.95 21.25 -1.57
CA PRO A 61 26.77 21.02 -0.70
C PRO A 61 26.50 22.18 0.27
N LYS A 62 27.54 22.80 0.83
CA LYS A 62 27.39 23.94 1.74
C LYS A 62 26.80 25.14 1.05
N LEU A 63 27.30 25.45 -0.15
CA LEU A 63 26.82 26.56 -0.98
C LEU A 63 25.39 26.31 -1.44
N PHE A 64 25.06 25.05 -1.76
CA PHE A 64 23.68 24.63 -2.08
C PHE A 64 22.72 24.99 -0.94
N PHE A 65 23.02 24.65 0.32
CA PHE A 65 22.16 24.99 1.45
C PHE A 65 22.14 26.45 1.83
N MET A 66 23.21 27.21 1.54
CA MET A 66 23.21 28.68 1.69
C MET A 66 22.22 29.32 0.70
N ASN A 67 22.13 28.80 -0.53
CA ASN A 67 21.22 29.27 -1.56
C ASN A 67 19.79 28.73 -1.38
N ASN A 68 19.61 27.60 -0.69
CA ASN A 68 18.34 26.94 -0.43
C ASN A 68 18.17 26.71 1.09
N PRO A 69 17.94 27.77 1.88
CA PRO A 69 17.83 27.66 3.33
C PRO A 69 16.56 26.88 3.73
N SER A 70 16.59 26.29 4.95
CA SER A 70 15.41 25.68 5.56
C SER A 70 14.34 26.73 5.92
N PRO A 71 13.04 26.39 5.89
CA PRO A 71 12.50 25.07 5.57
C PRO A 71 12.58 24.76 4.08
N LEU A 72 13.08 23.55 3.74
CA LEU A 72 13.37 23.14 2.37
C LEU A 72 12.73 21.80 2.01
N PHE A 73 12.06 21.75 0.86
CA PHE A 73 11.61 20.53 0.22
C PHE A 73 12.59 20.12 -0.88
N ILE A 74 13.16 18.91 -0.77
CA ILE A 74 14.03 18.31 -1.78
C ILE A 74 13.28 17.14 -2.45
N ASP A 75 12.99 17.30 -3.74
CA ASP A 75 12.32 16.27 -4.53
C ASP A 75 13.34 15.33 -5.19
N GLU A 76 13.00 14.04 -5.32
CA GLU A 76 13.84 13.00 -5.94
C GLU A 76 15.23 12.85 -5.29
N VAL A 77 15.31 12.92 -3.95
CA VAL A 77 16.56 12.93 -3.18
C VAL A 77 17.48 11.74 -3.47
N GLN A 78 16.93 10.60 -3.94
CA GLN A 78 17.71 9.42 -4.31
C GLN A 78 18.65 9.63 -5.50
N LYS A 79 18.51 10.74 -6.25
CA LYS A 79 19.40 11.05 -7.36
C LYS A 79 20.74 11.64 -6.94
N GLU A 80 20.83 12.14 -5.69
CA GLU A 80 22.08 12.61 -5.09
C GLU A 80 22.09 12.25 -3.59
N PRO A 81 22.35 10.97 -3.25
CA PRO A 81 22.31 10.52 -1.85
C PRO A 81 23.36 11.16 -0.95
N ALA A 82 24.50 11.61 -1.52
CA ALA A 82 25.58 12.22 -0.75
C ALA A 82 25.14 13.49 0.01
N ILE A 83 24.06 14.16 -0.44
CA ILE A 83 23.49 15.33 0.24
C ILE A 83 22.96 15.00 1.66
N LEU A 84 22.64 13.71 1.93
CA LEU A 84 22.11 13.27 3.22
C LEU A 84 23.10 13.47 4.37
N GLU A 85 24.41 13.42 4.09
CA GLU A 85 25.45 13.69 5.12
C GLU A 85 25.45 15.16 5.53
N GLU A 86 25.25 16.08 4.60
CA GLU A 86 25.15 17.51 4.93
C GLU A 86 23.83 17.83 5.63
N ILE A 87 22.72 17.21 5.21
CA ILE A 87 21.44 17.31 5.95
C ILE A 87 21.62 16.83 7.39
N LYS A 88 22.30 15.69 7.61
CA LYS A 88 22.61 15.17 8.95
C LYS A 88 23.34 16.20 9.79
N ARG A 89 24.41 16.81 9.25
CA ARG A 89 25.18 17.84 9.94
C ARG A 89 24.27 19.01 10.36
N ILE A 90 23.46 19.52 9.43
CA ILE A 90 22.57 20.67 9.69
C ILE A 90 21.53 20.34 10.78
N VAL A 91 20.88 19.16 10.71
CA VAL A 91 19.86 18.78 11.70
C VAL A 91 20.46 18.45 13.07
N ASP A 92 21.74 18.06 13.14
CA ASP A 92 22.46 17.84 14.41
C ASP A 92 22.81 19.16 15.09
N GLU A 93 23.13 20.21 14.31
CA GLU A 93 23.48 21.54 14.81
C GLU A 93 22.24 22.38 15.22
N SER A 94 21.02 22.03 14.78
CA SER A 94 19.79 22.77 15.10
C SER A 94 18.82 21.97 15.97
N ASN A 95 18.02 22.69 16.76
CA ASN A 95 16.86 22.13 17.47
C ASN A 95 15.52 22.35 16.74
N ASP A 96 15.53 23.03 15.62
CA ASP A 96 14.33 23.35 14.86
C ASP A 96 13.65 22.08 14.28
N ARG A 97 12.35 22.13 14.18
CA ARG A 97 11.52 21.09 13.57
C ARG A 97 11.05 21.52 12.19
N GLY A 98 10.67 20.56 11.35
CA GLY A 98 10.18 20.86 10.00
C GLY A 98 11.23 21.47 9.08
N MET A 99 12.51 21.22 9.33
CA MET A 99 13.59 21.83 8.52
C MET A 99 13.61 21.29 7.10
N PHE A 100 13.42 19.97 6.95
CA PHE A 100 13.52 19.31 5.66
C PHE A 100 12.33 18.38 5.42
N ILE A 101 11.77 18.48 4.21
CA ILE A 101 10.90 17.45 3.65
C ILE A 101 11.64 16.87 2.45
N LEU A 102 11.82 15.57 2.43
CA LEU A 102 12.45 14.84 1.35
C LEU A 102 11.40 13.99 0.65
N SER A 103 11.46 13.86 -0.66
CA SER A 103 10.68 12.87 -1.37
C SER A 103 11.56 11.98 -2.24
N GLY A 104 11.11 10.75 -2.42
CA GLY A 104 11.79 9.80 -3.29
C GLY A 104 10.94 8.58 -3.62
N SER A 105 11.24 7.93 -4.74
CA SER A 105 10.70 6.61 -5.03
C SER A 105 11.30 5.59 -4.03
N GLN A 106 10.55 4.53 -3.71
CA GLN A 106 11.02 3.45 -2.80
C GLN A 106 12.15 2.65 -3.46
N LYS A 107 13.30 3.28 -3.71
CA LYS A 107 14.49 2.55 -4.14
C LYS A 107 15.18 1.96 -2.93
N LEU A 108 15.58 0.69 -3.04
CA LEU A 108 16.32 -0.03 -2.00
C LEU A 108 17.58 0.72 -1.54
N THR A 109 18.27 1.35 -2.49
CA THR A 109 19.46 2.17 -2.24
C THR A 109 19.14 3.36 -1.34
N LEU A 110 18.07 4.13 -1.64
CA LEU A 110 17.70 5.31 -0.84
C LEU A 110 17.43 4.94 0.63
N MET A 111 16.71 3.84 0.88
CA MET A 111 16.42 3.42 2.27
C MET A 111 17.70 2.97 3.00
N LYS A 112 18.67 2.40 2.30
CA LYS A 112 19.98 2.07 2.85
C LYS A 112 20.74 3.35 3.21
N ASP A 113 20.87 4.27 2.26
CA ASP A 113 21.60 5.53 2.44
C ASP A 113 21.00 6.37 3.58
N ILE A 114 19.66 6.43 3.67
CA ILE A 114 18.96 7.13 4.76
C ILE A 114 19.17 6.43 6.11
N SER A 115 19.14 5.10 6.16
CA SER A 115 19.39 4.37 7.41
C SER A 115 20.82 4.53 7.91
N GLU A 116 21.78 4.72 7.02
CA GLU A 116 23.18 4.97 7.36
C GLU A 116 23.39 6.43 7.81
N SER A 117 22.84 7.40 7.06
CA SER A 117 23.12 8.83 7.30
C SER A 117 22.15 9.49 8.29
N LEU A 118 20.85 9.20 8.23
CA LEU A 118 19.79 9.91 8.98
C LEU A 118 19.10 9.04 10.06
N ALA A 119 19.69 7.93 10.47
CA ALA A 119 19.13 7.08 11.53
C ALA A 119 18.79 7.88 12.79
N GLY A 120 17.55 7.76 13.29
CA GLY A 120 17.05 8.47 14.45
C GLY A 120 16.73 9.97 14.22
N ARG A 121 16.97 10.51 13.02
CA ARG A 121 16.78 11.94 12.68
C ARG A 121 15.65 12.17 11.68
N VAL A 122 15.23 11.13 10.96
CA VAL A 122 14.22 11.21 9.91
C VAL A 122 12.95 10.45 10.30
N SER A 123 11.80 11.07 10.06
CA SER A 123 10.50 10.40 10.10
C SER A 123 10.15 9.93 8.70
N VAL A 124 9.97 8.63 8.53
CA VAL A 124 9.62 8.03 7.23
C VAL A 124 8.11 7.87 7.12
N CYS A 125 7.54 8.35 6.02
CA CYS A 125 6.12 8.30 5.70
C CYS A 125 5.92 7.65 4.34
N GLU A 126 4.88 6.84 4.19
CA GLU A 126 4.52 6.19 2.93
C GLU A 126 3.23 6.77 2.36
N LEU A 127 3.28 7.29 1.13
CA LEU A 127 2.12 7.73 0.37
C LEU A 127 1.75 6.67 -0.67
N ASN A 128 0.50 6.20 -0.62
CA ASN A 128 -0.07 5.27 -1.60
C ASN A 128 -0.83 6.01 -2.71
N GLY A 129 -1.33 5.26 -3.71
CA GLY A 129 -2.34 5.76 -4.64
C GLY A 129 -3.59 6.26 -3.92
N LEU A 130 -4.53 6.83 -4.65
CA LEU A 130 -5.79 7.31 -4.08
C LEU A 130 -6.56 6.16 -3.40
N SER A 131 -7.10 6.42 -2.23
CA SER A 131 -8.07 5.55 -1.60
C SER A 131 -9.48 5.82 -2.16
N LEU A 132 -10.38 4.86 -1.97
CA LEU A 132 -11.79 5.00 -2.33
C LEU A 132 -12.42 6.25 -1.69
N ARG A 133 -12.04 6.55 -0.43
CA ARG A 133 -12.48 7.77 0.27
C ARG A 133 -12.00 9.04 -0.42
N GLU A 134 -10.75 9.08 -0.87
CA GLU A 134 -10.19 10.23 -1.57
C GLU A 134 -10.84 10.42 -2.95
N ILE A 135 -11.09 9.33 -3.69
CA ILE A 135 -11.79 9.35 -4.98
C ILE A 135 -13.21 9.93 -4.82
N HIS A 136 -13.90 9.60 -3.74
CA HIS A 136 -15.27 10.06 -3.45
C HIS A 136 -15.33 11.27 -2.51
N HIS A 137 -14.20 11.94 -2.25
CA HIS A 137 -14.12 13.16 -1.41
C HIS A 137 -14.69 12.97 0.01
N VAL A 138 -14.52 11.78 0.60
CA VAL A 138 -14.97 11.45 1.96
C VAL A 138 -13.95 11.88 2.99
N SER A 139 -14.30 12.81 3.86
CA SER A 139 -13.41 13.33 4.91
C SER A 139 -13.44 12.48 6.19
N PHE A 140 -13.16 11.17 6.06
CA PHE A 140 -13.08 10.26 7.20
C PHE A 140 -11.69 9.64 7.29
N ASN A 141 -10.85 10.15 8.19
CA ASN A 141 -9.45 9.77 8.29
C ASN A 141 -9.16 8.92 9.54
N ARG A 142 -9.86 7.79 9.67
CA ARG A 142 -9.58 6.73 10.66
C ARG A 142 -9.30 5.43 9.91
N HIS A 143 -8.29 4.66 10.38
CA HIS A 143 -8.03 3.33 9.82
C HIS A 143 -9.21 2.39 10.06
N PHE A 144 -9.41 1.47 9.15
CA PHE A 144 -10.49 0.49 9.25
C PHE A 144 -10.21 -0.49 10.39
N ILE A 145 -11.13 -0.53 11.35
CA ILE A 145 -11.19 -1.52 12.41
C ILE A 145 -12.67 -1.82 12.73
N PRO A 146 -13.13 -3.08 12.74
CA PRO A 146 -14.54 -3.38 12.85
C PRO A 146 -15.06 -3.34 14.29
N THR A 147 -14.77 -2.27 15.01
CA THR A 147 -15.35 -1.99 16.33
C THR A 147 -16.69 -1.27 16.21
N ASP A 148 -17.55 -1.41 17.21
CA ASP A 148 -18.83 -0.68 17.23
C ASP A 148 -18.63 0.84 17.16
N GLU A 149 -17.57 1.35 17.80
CA GLU A 149 -17.22 2.77 17.75
C GLU A 149 -16.88 3.23 16.33
N TYR A 150 -16.02 2.48 15.64
CA TYR A 150 -15.67 2.77 14.23
C TYR A 150 -16.90 2.72 13.34
N ILE A 151 -17.70 1.64 13.43
CA ILE A 151 -18.91 1.44 12.62
C ILE A 151 -19.87 2.60 12.81
N LYS A 152 -20.18 2.99 14.05
CA LYS A 152 -21.05 4.14 14.36
C LYS A 152 -20.51 5.47 13.86
N ALA A 153 -19.19 5.67 13.95
CA ALA A 153 -18.57 6.89 13.44
C ALA A 153 -18.64 6.96 11.91
N ARG A 154 -18.40 5.83 11.24
CA ARG A 154 -18.41 5.75 9.77
C ARG A 154 -19.81 5.86 9.17
N GLU A 155 -20.84 5.36 9.86
CA GLU A 155 -22.26 5.48 9.45
C GLU A 155 -22.69 6.90 9.17
N LYS A 156 -22.09 7.89 9.82
CA LYS A 156 -22.42 9.32 9.63
C LYS A 156 -21.88 9.91 8.32
N GLN A 157 -21.00 9.19 7.63
CA GLN A 157 -20.29 9.67 6.44
C GLN A 157 -20.26 8.62 5.32
N LEU A 158 -21.20 7.69 5.30
CA LEU A 158 -21.35 6.74 4.20
C LEU A 158 -21.78 7.46 2.92
N VAL A 159 -21.15 7.08 1.83
CA VAL A 159 -21.53 7.45 0.46
C VAL A 159 -21.71 6.20 -0.37
N SER A 160 -22.59 6.23 -1.36
CA SER A 160 -22.70 5.13 -2.31
C SER A 160 -21.46 5.09 -3.20
N TYR A 161 -20.96 3.90 -3.47
CA TYR A 161 -19.87 3.67 -4.42
C TYR A 161 -20.44 3.00 -5.67
N ASP A 162 -21.13 3.82 -6.47
CA ASP A 162 -21.62 3.37 -7.76
C ASP A 162 -20.44 2.98 -8.68
N HIS A 163 -20.64 2.01 -9.54
CA HIS A 163 -19.63 1.58 -10.50
C HIS A 163 -18.30 1.13 -9.89
N ILE A 164 -18.34 0.42 -8.75
CA ILE A 164 -17.13 -0.04 -8.05
C ILE A 164 -16.16 -0.82 -8.95
N TRP A 165 -16.68 -1.58 -9.93
CA TRP A 165 -15.85 -2.32 -10.86
C TRP A 165 -15.06 -1.45 -11.82
N ASP A 166 -15.59 -0.27 -12.18
CA ASP A 166 -14.85 0.71 -12.98
C ASP A 166 -13.65 1.27 -12.16
N ILE A 167 -13.83 1.47 -10.85
CA ILE A 167 -12.76 1.91 -9.95
C ILE A 167 -11.71 0.80 -9.78
N ILE A 168 -12.14 -0.44 -9.53
CA ILE A 168 -11.24 -1.59 -9.42
C ILE A 168 -10.40 -1.76 -10.68
N HIS A 169 -11.02 -1.66 -11.86
CA HIS A 169 -10.36 -1.77 -13.15
C HIS A 169 -9.44 -0.58 -13.43
N ARG A 170 -9.89 0.64 -13.13
CA ARG A 170 -9.13 1.87 -13.36
C ARG A 170 -7.86 1.95 -12.52
N GLY A 171 -7.91 1.46 -11.27
CA GLY A 171 -6.82 1.57 -10.32
C GLY A 171 -6.87 2.86 -9.50
N SER A 172 -5.76 3.20 -8.86
CA SER A 172 -5.68 4.23 -7.82
C SER A 172 -4.71 5.38 -8.14
N TYR A 173 -4.15 5.45 -9.34
CA TYR A 173 -3.23 6.53 -9.72
C TYR A 173 -3.99 7.85 -9.93
N PRO A 174 -3.55 8.96 -9.30
CA PRO A 174 -4.25 10.24 -9.37
C PRO A 174 -4.48 10.75 -10.80
N GLU A 175 -3.54 10.54 -11.70
CA GLU A 175 -3.61 11.00 -13.09
C GLU A 175 -4.82 10.41 -13.84
N LEU A 176 -5.25 9.20 -13.50
CA LEU A 176 -6.41 8.55 -14.10
C LEU A 176 -7.75 9.16 -13.65
N TYR A 177 -7.74 10.04 -12.64
CA TYR A 177 -8.92 10.73 -12.10
C TYR A 177 -8.91 12.25 -12.37
N ASP A 178 -7.76 12.79 -12.77
CA ASP A 178 -7.58 14.23 -13.00
C ASP A 178 -7.80 14.61 -14.47
N ILE A 179 -7.36 13.78 -15.41
CA ILE A 179 -7.45 14.02 -16.86
C ILE A 179 -8.08 12.83 -17.57
N PRO A 180 -8.77 13.04 -18.69
CA PRO A 180 -9.33 11.96 -19.53
C PRO A 180 -8.20 11.24 -20.29
N ARG A 181 -7.33 10.54 -19.57
CA ARG A 181 -6.25 9.75 -20.13
C ARG A 181 -6.72 8.33 -20.44
N ASP A 182 -6.29 7.80 -21.59
CA ASP A 182 -6.53 6.42 -21.92
C ASP A 182 -5.84 5.49 -20.92
N TRP A 183 -6.59 4.52 -20.41
CA TRP A 183 -6.15 3.62 -19.36
C TRP A 183 -5.00 2.72 -19.81
N GLN A 184 -5.08 2.20 -21.06
CA GLN A 184 -4.04 1.32 -21.60
C GLN A 184 -2.75 2.09 -21.85
N ASP A 185 -2.84 3.31 -22.41
CA ASP A 185 -1.69 4.20 -22.61
C ASP A 185 -0.98 4.54 -21.30
N PHE A 186 -1.77 4.84 -20.24
CA PHE A 186 -1.21 5.11 -18.92
C PHE A 186 -0.37 3.94 -18.41
N TYR A 187 -0.95 2.72 -18.33
CA TYR A 187 -0.24 1.57 -17.78
C TYR A 187 0.87 1.05 -18.68
N ALA A 188 0.73 1.16 -20.01
CA ALA A 188 1.82 0.86 -20.95
C ALA A 188 3.04 1.77 -20.69
N SER A 189 2.79 3.07 -20.58
CA SER A 189 3.83 4.06 -20.26
C SER A 189 4.45 3.83 -18.88
N TYR A 190 3.61 3.51 -17.87
CA TYR A 190 4.06 3.22 -16.51
C TYR A 190 4.95 1.97 -16.47
N LEU A 191 4.57 0.90 -17.17
CA LEU A 191 5.36 -0.33 -17.27
C LEU A 191 6.72 -0.04 -17.93
N ALA A 192 6.73 0.56 -19.11
CA ALA A 192 7.95 0.83 -19.87
C ALA A 192 8.92 1.81 -19.18
N THR A 193 8.39 2.85 -18.55
CA THR A 193 9.25 3.92 -18.00
C THR A 193 9.68 3.68 -16.55
N TYR A 194 8.87 3.03 -15.76
CA TYR A 194 9.16 2.80 -14.35
C TYR A 194 9.58 1.34 -14.09
N ILE A 195 8.73 0.39 -14.44
CA ILE A 195 8.96 -1.00 -14.06
C ILE A 195 10.15 -1.57 -14.84
N GLU A 196 10.15 -1.39 -16.15
CA GLU A 196 11.24 -1.94 -16.98
C GLU A 196 12.57 -1.23 -16.76
N ARG A 197 12.57 0.08 -16.56
CA ARG A 197 13.83 0.81 -16.37
C ARG A 197 14.33 0.78 -14.92
N ASP A 198 13.50 1.24 -13.97
CA ASP A 198 13.98 1.47 -12.60
C ASP A 198 14.09 0.18 -11.78
N ILE A 199 13.20 -0.79 -12.03
CA ILE A 199 13.28 -2.10 -11.38
C ILE A 199 14.32 -2.97 -12.06
N HIS A 200 14.44 -2.90 -13.39
CA HIS A 200 15.46 -3.62 -14.14
C HIS A 200 16.91 -3.24 -13.71
N GLU A 201 17.17 -1.98 -13.35
CA GLU A 201 18.46 -1.58 -12.76
C GLU A 201 18.78 -2.33 -11.44
N LEU A 202 17.76 -2.79 -10.73
CA LEU A 202 17.90 -3.54 -9.47
C LEU A 202 17.94 -5.06 -9.68
N ILE A 203 17.58 -5.53 -10.87
CA ILE A 203 17.43 -6.93 -11.22
C ILE A 203 18.28 -7.21 -12.45
N SER A 204 19.27 -8.09 -12.35
CA SER A 204 20.05 -8.57 -13.50
C SER A 204 19.25 -9.60 -14.31
N ALA A 205 18.16 -9.16 -14.96
CA ALA A 205 17.31 -10.00 -15.77
C ALA A 205 16.99 -9.33 -17.11
N ASP A 206 16.64 -10.11 -18.13
CA ASP A 206 16.10 -9.55 -19.35
C ASP A 206 14.66 -9.06 -19.15
N SER A 207 14.27 -8.03 -19.90
CA SER A 207 12.95 -7.37 -19.78
C SER A 207 11.78 -8.33 -20.06
N ILE A 208 11.95 -9.30 -20.96
CA ILE A 208 10.90 -10.25 -21.32
C ILE A 208 10.61 -11.20 -20.16
N THR A 209 11.64 -11.77 -19.56
CA THR A 209 11.51 -12.69 -18.42
C THR A 209 10.92 -11.97 -17.22
N PHE A 210 11.34 -10.71 -16.97
CA PHE A 210 10.77 -9.94 -15.88
C PHE A 210 9.30 -9.57 -16.11
N THR A 211 8.90 -9.22 -17.32
CA THR A 211 7.49 -8.97 -17.66
C THR A 211 6.62 -10.23 -17.53
N LYS A 212 7.16 -11.41 -17.88
CA LYS A 212 6.49 -12.70 -17.60
C LYS A 212 6.29 -12.90 -16.11
N PHE A 213 7.30 -12.61 -15.30
CA PHE A 213 7.23 -12.70 -13.85
C PHE A 213 6.14 -11.76 -13.28
N LEU A 214 6.09 -10.48 -13.71
CA LEU A 214 5.04 -9.55 -13.30
C LEU A 214 3.65 -10.06 -13.63
N THR A 215 3.47 -10.58 -14.84
CA THR A 215 2.20 -11.18 -15.29
C THR A 215 1.83 -12.39 -14.44
N ALA A 216 2.79 -13.28 -14.14
CA ALA A 216 2.58 -14.46 -13.31
C ALA A 216 2.19 -14.11 -11.87
N VAL A 217 2.76 -13.03 -11.31
CA VAL A 217 2.40 -12.51 -9.98
C VAL A 217 1.04 -11.83 -10.02
N ALA A 218 0.73 -11.04 -11.07
CA ALA A 218 -0.56 -10.36 -11.21
C ALA A 218 -1.72 -11.35 -11.31
N ALA A 219 -1.55 -12.43 -12.05
CA ALA A 219 -2.54 -13.49 -12.18
C ALA A 219 -2.82 -14.24 -10.85
N ARG A 220 -1.95 -14.07 -9.85
CA ARG A 220 -2.05 -14.73 -8.52
C ARG A 220 -2.35 -13.74 -7.39
N THR A 221 -2.76 -12.51 -7.73
CA THR A 221 -3.15 -11.56 -6.68
C THR A 221 -4.30 -12.14 -5.83
N GLY A 222 -4.23 -11.99 -4.50
CA GLY A 222 -5.16 -12.63 -3.56
C GLY A 222 -4.82 -14.07 -3.19
N GLU A 223 -3.76 -14.67 -3.75
CA GLU A 223 -3.38 -16.05 -3.49
C GLU A 223 -2.18 -16.18 -2.57
N ILE A 224 -2.09 -17.31 -1.87
CA ILE A 224 -0.89 -17.70 -1.14
C ILE A 224 0.21 -18.05 -2.13
N LEU A 225 1.39 -17.45 -1.96
CA LEU A 225 2.51 -17.62 -2.87
C LEU A 225 3.01 -19.07 -2.90
N ASN A 226 3.13 -19.60 -4.11
CA ASN A 226 3.88 -20.80 -4.41
C ASN A 226 5.07 -20.43 -5.29
N TYR A 227 6.24 -20.29 -4.68
CA TYR A 227 7.46 -19.84 -5.36
C TYR A 227 7.89 -20.82 -6.48
N ALA A 228 7.71 -22.13 -6.27
CA ALA A 228 8.06 -23.16 -7.26
C ALA A 228 7.18 -23.05 -8.51
N ASN A 229 5.88 -22.83 -8.34
CA ASN A 229 4.97 -22.66 -9.48
C ASN A 229 5.31 -21.39 -10.29
N ILE A 230 5.57 -20.27 -9.63
CA ILE A 230 5.98 -19.04 -10.30
C ILE A 230 7.31 -19.23 -11.03
N ALA A 231 8.27 -19.90 -10.39
CA ALA A 231 9.57 -20.20 -10.97
C ALA A 231 9.45 -21.03 -12.24
N GLY A 232 8.59 -22.07 -12.22
CA GLY A 232 8.30 -22.91 -13.39
C GLY A 232 7.64 -22.14 -14.53
N ASP A 233 6.63 -21.30 -14.24
CA ASP A 233 5.93 -20.51 -15.27
C ASP A 233 6.84 -19.48 -15.94
N VAL A 234 7.76 -18.89 -15.19
CA VAL A 234 8.66 -17.82 -15.67
C VAL A 234 9.93 -18.39 -16.31
N GLY A 235 10.37 -19.58 -15.87
CA GLY A 235 11.64 -20.18 -16.30
C GLY A 235 12.85 -19.69 -15.52
N VAL A 236 12.68 -19.41 -14.21
CA VAL A 236 13.74 -18.92 -13.31
C VAL A 236 13.84 -19.81 -12.06
N SER A 237 14.84 -19.58 -11.21
CA SER A 237 14.96 -20.30 -9.93
C SER A 237 14.03 -19.74 -8.85
N GLU A 238 13.63 -20.57 -7.86
CA GLU A 238 12.85 -20.08 -6.70
C GLU A 238 13.57 -18.98 -5.90
N PRO A 239 14.88 -19.01 -5.65
CA PRO A 239 15.60 -17.90 -5.04
C PRO A 239 15.44 -16.59 -5.83
N THR A 240 15.47 -16.67 -7.17
CA THR A 240 15.23 -15.51 -8.05
C THR A 240 13.84 -14.95 -7.84
N VAL A 241 12.80 -15.79 -7.81
CA VAL A 241 11.41 -15.37 -7.54
C VAL A 241 11.30 -14.65 -6.19
N LYS A 242 11.91 -15.20 -5.13
CA LYS A 242 11.92 -14.57 -3.79
C LYS A 242 12.58 -13.20 -3.79
N THR A 243 13.72 -13.09 -4.46
CA THR A 243 14.43 -11.81 -4.61
C THR A 243 13.58 -10.79 -5.36
N TRP A 244 13.00 -11.17 -6.48
CA TRP A 244 12.17 -10.27 -7.30
C TRP A 244 10.89 -9.84 -6.58
N LEU A 245 10.22 -10.75 -5.87
CA LEU A 245 9.08 -10.41 -5.02
C LEU A 245 9.44 -9.42 -3.91
N SER A 246 10.60 -9.60 -3.26
CA SER A 246 11.10 -8.65 -2.26
C SER A 246 11.33 -7.26 -2.86
N ILE A 247 11.80 -7.18 -4.10
CA ILE A 247 11.95 -5.91 -4.81
C ILE A 247 10.58 -5.29 -5.12
N LEU A 248 9.60 -6.07 -5.62
CA LEU A 248 8.24 -5.58 -5.87
C LEU A 248 7.57 -5.06 -4.59
N GLU A 249 7.77 -5.73 -3.46
CA GLU A 249 7.24 -5.27 -2.17
C GLU A 249 7.87 -3.95 -1.75
N ARG A 250 9.21 -3.86 -1.79
CA ARG A 250 9.95 -2.65 -1.38
C ARG A 250 9.75 -1.47 -2.32
N THR A 251 9.48 -1.72 -3.59
CA THR A 251 9.15 -0.66 -4.58
C THR A 251 7.68 -0.25 -4.56
N GLY A 252 6.86 -0.90 -3.73
CA GLY A 252 5.46 -0.54 -3.56
C GLY A 252 4.53 -1.02 -4.66
N ILE A 253 4.89 -2.09 -5.38
CA ILE A 253 4.05 -2.72 -6.40
C ILE A 253 3.08 -3.72 -5.76
N VAL A 254 3.57 -4.50 -4.79
CA VAL A 254 2.76 -5.51 -4.10
C VAL A 254 2.82 -5.34 -2.58
N TYR A 255 1.84 -5.93 -1.91
CA TYR A 255 1.88 -6.28 -0.49
C TYR A 255 2.11 -7.79 -0.34
N LEU A 256 2.94 -8.18 0.63
CA LEU A 256 3.09 -9.56 1.04
C LEU A 256 2.46 -9.73 2.42
N LEU A 257 1.17 -10.09 2.45
CA LEU A 257 0.42 -10.24 3.67
C LEU A 257 0.83 -11.52 4.40
N GLN A 258 1.32 -11.35 5.63
CA GLN A 258 1.84 -12.46 6.43
C GLN A 258 0.71 -13.28 7.07
N PRO A 259 0.91 -14.59 7.27
CA PRO A 259 -0.05 -15.41 7.99
C PRO A 259 -0.06 -15.08 9.49
N TYR A 260 -1.24 -15.11 10.09
CA TYR A 260 -1.34 -15.03 11.54
C TYR A 260 -0.74 -16.28 12.20
N SER A 261 0.12 -16.07 13.19
CA SER A 261 0.64 -17.12 14.06
C SER A 261 1.01 -16.51 15.41
N ALA A 262 0.70 -17.20 16.49
CA ALA A 262 1.13 -16.82 17.83
C ALA A 262 2.66 -16.78 17.97
N SER A 263 3.37 -17.59 17.17
CA SER A 263 4.83 -17.60 17.12
C SER A 263 5.37 -16.75 15.96
N ALA A 264 6.22 -15.77 16.26
CA ALA A 264 6.90 -14.96 15.27
C ALA A 264 7.75 -15.80 14.30
N LEU A 265 8.40 -16.86 14.81
CA LEU A 265 9.21 -17.78 13.99
C LEU A 265 8.32 -18.52 12.97
N THR A 266 7.14 -19.00 13.40
CA THR A 266 6.21 -19.71 12.51
C THR A 266 5.65 -18.76 11.43
N ARG A 267 5.45 -17.48 11.74
CA ARG A 267 5.06 -16.47 10.75
C ARG A 267 6.11 -16.30 9.67
N ALA A 268 7.37 -16.23 10.04
CA ALA A 268 8.49 -16.03 9.11
C ALA A 268 8.71 -17.20 8.13
N ILE A 269 8.24 -18.40 8.45
CA ILE A 269 8.46 -19.61 7.64
C ILE A 269 7.31 -19.88 6.66
N LYS A 270 6.09 -19.46 6.98
CA LYS A 270 4.91 -19.69 6.13
C LYS A 270 4.89 -18.72 4.94
N ALA A 271 4.38 -19.20 3.80
CA ALA A 271 4.24 -18.36 2.60
C ALA A 271 3.21 -17.25 2.81
N PRO A 272 3.49 -16.00 2.39
CA PRO A 272 2.53 -14.90 2.44
C PRO A 272 1.48 -15.00 1.31
N LYS A 273 0.38 -14.26 1.45
CA LYS A 273 -0.50 -13.91 0.32
C LYS A 273 0.06 -12.69 -0.41
N VAL A 274 -0.04 -12.70 -1.74
CA VAL A 274 0.37 -11.55 -2.56
C VAL A 274 -0.84 -10.72 -2.98
N TYR A 275 -0.74 -9.39 -2.82
CA TYR A 275 -1.75 -8.45 -3.29
C TYR A 275 -1.07 -7.32 -4.06
N PHE A 276 -1.54 -7.01 -5.26
CA PHE A 276 -1.12 -5.78 -5.93
C PHE A 276 -1.65 -4.57 -5.16
N ARG A 277 -0.81 -3.55 -4.99
CA ARG A 277 -1.22 -2.28 -4.36
C ARG A 277 -2.20 -1.50 -5.22
N ASP A 278 -2.07 -1.67 -6.54
CA ASP A 278 -2.93 -1.05 -7.53
C ASP A 278 -3.61 -2.12 -8.39
N THR A 279 -4.93 -2.17 -8.32
CA THR A 279 -5.71 -3.17 -9.06
C THR A 279 -5.73 -2.89 -10.55
N GLY A 280 -5.61 -1.63 -10.97
CA GLY A 280 -5.53 -1.28 -12.38
C GLY A 280 -4.26 -1.81 -13.04
N LEU A 281 -3.10 -1.74 -12.35
CA LEU A 281 -1.87 -2.35 -12.81
C LEU A 281 -2.02 -3.89 -12.91
N ALA A 282 -2.64 -4.53 -11.91
CA ALA A 282 -2.90 -5.96 -11.95
C ALA A 282 -3.81 -6.33 -13.13
N CYS A 283 -4.87 -5.56 -13.39
CA CYS A 283 -5.75 -5.74 -14.54
C CYS A 283 -4.99 -5.60 -15.87
N TYR A 284 -4.14 -4.58 -15.99
CA TYR A 284 -3.34 -4.35 -17.19
C TYR A 284 -2.39 -5.52 -17.48
N LEU A 285 -1.63 -5.95 -16.48
CA LEU A 285 -0.69 -7.08 -16.58
C LEU A 285 -1.40 -8.40 -16.90
N SER A 286 -2.60 -8.61 -16.36
CA SER A 286 -3.43 -9.80 -16.59
C SER A 286 -4.35 -9.68 -17.82
N ARG A 287 -4.26 -8.57 -18.57
CA ARG A 287 -5.01 -8.30 -19.82
C ARG A 287 -6.53 -8.28 -19.66
N TRP A 288 -7.03 -7.81 -18.53
CA TRP A 288 -8.45 -7.50 -18.35
C TRP A 288 -8.74 -6.11 -18.91
N LEU A 289 -9.27 -6.04 -20.14
CA LEU A 289 -9.37 -4.79 -20.90
C LEU A 289 -10.61 -3.96 -20.58
N SER A 290 -11.55 -4.48 -19.80
CA SER A 290 -12.72 -3.74 -19.33
C SER A 290 -13.18 -4.21 -17.95
N ALA A 291 -13.87 -3.33 -17.22
CA ALA A 291 -14.48 -3.63 -15.95
C ALA A 291 -15.50 -4.77 -16.02
N ASP A 292 -16.30 -4.81 -17.09
CA ASP A 292 -17.30 -5.86 -17.31
C ASP A 292 -16.66 -7.23 -17.56
N ALA A 293 -15.60 -7.30 -18.38
CA ALA A 293 -14.85 -8.53 -18.60
C ALA A 293 -14.24 -9.05 -17.29
N LEU A 294 -13.67 -8.17 -16.47
CA LEU A 294 -13.12 -8.50 -15.17
C LEU A 294 -14.20 -9.02 -14.22
N LYS A 295 -15.29 -8.28 -14.05
CA LYS A 295 -16.41 -8.61 -13.15
C LYS A 295 -16.99 -9.99 -13.40
N ASN A 296 -17.05 -10.40 -14.66
CA ASN A 296 -17.64 -11.68 -15.09
C ASN A 296 -16.61 -12.81 -15.23
N SER A 297 -15.37 -12.58 -14.79
CA SER A 297 -14.27 -13.56 -14.91
C SER A 297 -14.16 -14.47 -13.67
N ALA A 298 -13.43 -15.56 -13.83
CA ALA A 298 -13.11 -16.46 -12.71
C ALA A 298 -12.21 -15.79 -11.64
N VAL A 299 -11.47 -14.74 -11.99
CA VAL A 299 -10.56 -14.03 -11.08
C VAL A 299 -11.23 -12.83 -10.39
N ALA A 300 -12.50 -12.55 -10.68
CA ALA A 300 -13.22 -11.41 -10.11
C ALA A 300 -13.18 -11.40 -8.57
N GLY A 301 -13.34 -12.57 -7.93
CA GLY A 301 -13.27 -12.71 -6.48
C GLY A 301 -11.90 -12.28 -5.92
N ASN A 302 -10.80 -12.76 -6.50
CA ASN A 302 -9.43 -12.43 -6.08
C ASN A 302 -9.12 -10.95 -6.31
N MET A 303 -9.60 -10.37 -7.41
CA MET A 303 -9.40 -8.96 -7.69
C MET A 303 -10.22 -8.06 -6.75
N PHE A 304 -11.45 -8.46 -6.43
CA PHE A 304 -12.27 -7.79 -5.42
C PHE A 304 -11.61 -7.85 -4.03
N GLU A 305 -11.11 -9.03 -3.63
CA GLU A 305 -10.36 -9.19 -2.38
C GLU A 305 -9.10 -8.31 -2.37
N THR A 306 -8.33 -8.30 -3.47
CA THR A 306 -7.14 -7.45 -3.62
C THR A 306 -7.47 -5.96 -3.42
N PHE A 307 -8.56 -5.50 -4.04
CA PHE A 307 -9.02 -4.11 -3.90
C PHE A 307 -9.36 -3.79 -2.44
N ILE A 308 -10.18 -4.62 -1.79
CA ILE A 308 -10.61 -4.40 -0.39
C ILE A 308 -9.41 -4.42 0.57
N VAL A 309 -8.50 -5.39 0.41
CA VAL A 309 -7.26 -5.45 1.21
C VAL A 309 -6.44 -4.18 1.00
N SER A 310 -6.24 -3.75 -0.24
CA SER A 310 -5.50 -2.52 -0.55
C SER A 310 -6.14 -1.29 0.11
N GLU A 311 -7.46 -1.14 0.07
CA GLU A 311 -8.17 -0.02 0.72
C GLU A 311 -8.02 -0.04 2.25
N ILE A 312 -8.11 -1.21 2.88
CA ILE A 312 -7.86 -1.35 4.33
C ILE A 312 -6.43 -0.91 4.65
N LEU A 313 -5.42 -1.42 3.94
CA LEU A 313 -4.01 -1.08 4.18
C LEU A 313 -3.73 0.42 3.94
N LYS A 314 -4.35 1.03 2.92
CA LYS A 314 -4.28 2.49 2.68
C LYS A 314 -4.85 3.27 3.87
N SER A 315 -5.94 2.80 4.48
CA SER A 315 -6.52 3.49 5.64
C SER A 315 -5.56 3.57 6.83
N TYR A 316 -4.75 2.51 7.05
CA TYR A 316 -3.69 2.49 8.07
C TYR A 316 -2.56 3.47 7.74
N THR A 317 -2.03 3.40 6.53
CA THR A 317 -0.92 4.28 6.13
C THR A 317 -1.33 5.75 6.10
N ASN A 318 -2.57 6.07 5.71
CA ASN A 318 -3.11 7.43 5.73
C ASN A 318 -3.21 8.00 7.15
N GLU A 319 -3.47 7.16 8.16
CA GLU A 319 -3.45 7.57 9.58
C GLU A 319 -2.03 7.49 10.21
N GLY A 320 -1.02 7.06 9.43
CA GLY A 320 0.36 6.95 9.89
C GLY A 320 0.65 5.71 10.73
N LYS A 321 -0.18 4.67 10.62
CA LYS A 321 -0.04 3.39 11.32
C LYS A 321 0.67 2.35 10.45
N ASP A 322 1.42 1.47 11.10
CA ASP A 322 2.08 0.35 10.43
C ASP A 322 1.19 -0.90 10.49
N TYR A 323 0.52 -1.20 9.38
CA TYR A 323 -0.36 -2.34 9.24
C TYR A 323 0.35 -3.70 9.43
N ARG A 324 1.66 -3.79 9.21
CA ARG A 324 2.43 -5.05 9.25
C ARG A 324 2.40 -5.76 10.60
N PHE A 325 2.12 -5.02 11.66
CA PHE A 325 2.00 -5.57 13.02
C PHE A 325 0.57 -5.91 13.42
N GLN A 326 -0.43 -5.51 12.62
CA GLN A 326 -1.84 -5.61 12.99
C GLN A 326 -2.68 -6.42 12.02
N ILE A 327 -2.25 -6.55 10.75
CA ILE A 327 -3.05 -7.17 9.69
C ILE A 327 -2.39 -8.42 9.17
N PHE A 328 -3.16 -9.51 9.18
CA PHE A 328 -2.71 -10.85 8.82
C PHE A 328 -3.81 -11.59 8.04
N TYR A 329 -3.48 -12.72 7.42
CA TYR A 329 -4.46 -13.72 7.00
C TYR A 329 -4.29 -14.98 7.87
N TYR A 330 -5.27 -15.88 7.86
CA TYR A 330 -5.13 -17.16 8.55
C TYR A 330 -5.38 -18.31 7.58
N ARG A 331 -4.49 -19.32 7.66
CA ARG A 331 -4.73 -20.62 7.05
C ARG A 331 -4.22 -21.72 7.96
N GLY A 332 -5.09 -22.66 8.28
CA GLY A 332 -4.78 -23.78 9.15
C GLY A 332 -5.59 -25.03 8.80
N LYS A 333 -5.03 -26.20 9.09
CA LYS A 333 -5.74 -27.46 8.99
C LYS A 333 -6.41 -27.76 10.33
N ASP A 334 -7.72 -27.98 10.34
CA ASP A 334 -8.37 -28.56 11.51
C ASP A 334 -8.08 -30.07 11.49
N ARG A 335 -7.46 -30.60 12.57
CA ARG A 335 -7.14 -32.03 12.68
C ARG A 335 -8.40 -32.93 12.71
N LYS A 336 -9.59 -32.34 12.95
CA LYS A 336 -10.85 -33.07 13.08
C LYS A 336 -11.72 -33.04 11.82
N VAL A 337 -11.46 -32.09 10.90
CA VAL A 337 -12.20 -31.94 9.65
C VAL A 337 -11.17 -31.83 8.55
N SER A 338 -11.31 -32.62 7.50
CA SER A 338 -10.35 -32.64 6.36
C SER A 338 -10.34 -31.35 5.54
N SER A 339 -11.07 -30.29 5.96
CA SER A 339 -11.12 -28.99 5.32
C SER A 339 -10.08 -28.02 5.90
N GLU A 340 -9.42 -27.29 5.03
CA GLU A 340 -8.59 -26.15 5.43
C GLU A 340 -9.51 -25.00 5.86
N ASN A 341 -9.22 -24.42 7.02
CA ASN A 341 -9.86 -23.20 7.48
C ASN A 341 -9.03 -22.02 7.00
N GLU A 342 -9.65 -21.10 6.28
CA GLU A 342 -9.03 -19.85 5.84
C GLU A 342 -9.87 -18.66 6.31
N ILE A 343 -9.21 -17.60 6.77
CA ILE A 343 -9.81 -16.29 7.06
C ILE A 343 -9.03 -15.29 6.21
N ASP A 344 -9.75 -14.53 5.37
CA ASP A 344 -9.15 -13.63 4.38
C ASP A 344 -8.28 -12.55 5.06
N LEU A 345 -8.79 -11.92 6.13
CA LEU A 345 -8.03 -10.99 6.97
C LEU A 345 -8.32 -11.19 8.46
N ILE A 346 -7.30 -10.95 9.28
CA ILE A 346 -7.41 -10.75 10.73
C ILE A 346 -6.80 -9.40 11.06
N ILE A 347 -7.56 -8.56 11.75
CA ILE A 347 -7.02 -7.35 12.37
C ILE A 347 -6.83 -7.64 13.85
N GLU A 348 -5.58 -7.45 14.33
CA GLU A 348 -5.24 -7.55 15.74
C GLU A 348 -5.12 -6.16 16.36
N GLU A 349 -5.96 -5.87 17.36
CA GLU A 349 -5.90 -4.61 18.10
C GLU A 349 -6.12 -4.90 19.59
N ASN A 350 -5.17 -4.48 20.43
CA ASN A 350 -5.25 -4.60 21.90
C ASN A 350 -5.57 -6.03 22.41
N GLY A 351 -5.01 -7.06 21.75
CA GLY A 351 -5.24 -8.46 22.10
C GLY A 351 -6.57 -9.03 21.63
N ILE A 352 -7.33 -8.27 20.84
CA ILE A 352 -8.58 -8.73 20.21
C ILE A 352 -8.29 -9.02 18.74
N LEU A 353 -8.80 -10.15 18.25
CA LEU A 353 -8.69 -10.59 16.87
C LEU A 353 -10.02 -10.40 16.16
N TYR A 354 -10.07 -9.56 15.16
CA TYR A 354 -11.23 -9.29 14.34
C TYR A 354 -11.12 -10.04 13.02
N PRO A 355 -11.82 -11.18 12.84
CA PRO A 355 -11.81 -11.91 11.57
C PRO A 355 -12.68 -11.21 10.53
N ILE A 356 -12.19 -11.13 9.31
CA ILE A 356 -12.85 -10.47 8.18
C ILE A 356 -12.83 -11.43 6.99
N GLU A 357 -13.99 -11.70 6.46
CA GLU A 357 -14.22 -12.38 5.19
C GLU A 357 -14.55 -11.35 4.10
N ILE A 358 -14.00 -11.51 2.93
CA ILE A 358 -14.25 -10.65 1.78
C ILE A 358 -14.95 -11.47 0.69
N LYS A 359 -16.20 -11.13 0.40
CA LYS A 359 -17.01 -11.95 -0.52
C LYS A 359 -17.73 -11.07 -1.54
N MET A 360 -17.49 -11.36 -2.81
CA MET A 360 -18.17 -10.71 -3.93
C MET A 360 -19.62 -11.22 -4.04
N THR A 361 -20.46 -10.84 -3.10
CA THR A 361 -21.86 -11.28 -3.03
C THR A 361 -22.80 -10.21 -2.51
N GLY A 362 -24.02 -10.15 -3.04
CA GLY A 362 -25.14 -9.39 -2.47
C GLY A 362 -26.00 -10.19 -1.47
N ASN A 363 -25.68 -11.48 -1.22
CA ASN A 363 -26.43 -12.33 -0.31
C ASN A 363 -25.50 -13.06 0.67
N PRO A 364 -24.95 -12.36 1.66
CA PRO A 364 -24.03 -12.93 2.64
C PRO A 364 -24.74 -13.94 3.55
N LYS A 365 -24.05 -15.04 3.85
CA LYS A 365 -24.55 -16.10 4.76
C LYS A 365 -23.56 -16.32 5.90
N ALA A 366 -24.07 -16.60 7.10
CA ALA A 366 -23.23 -16.84 8.27
C ALA A 366 -22.26 -18.02 8.10
N SER A 367 -22.55 -18.98 7.23
CA SER A 367 -21.67 -20.10 6.89
C SER A 367 -20.37 -19.66 6.19
N MET A 368 -20.36 -18.49 5.53
CA MET A 368 -19.16 -17.95 4.86
C MET A 368 -18.05 -17.56 5.84
N ALA A 369 -18.40 -17.34 7.12
CA ALA A 369 -17.46 -17.00 8.20
C ALA A 369 -17.30 -18.14 9.22
N SER A 370 -17.50 -19.39 8.80
CA SER A 370 -17.41 -20.55 9.72
C SER A 370 -16.03 -20.78 10.29
N ALA A 371 -14.97 -20.39 9.56
CA ALA A 371 -13.58 -20.47 9.99
C ALA A 371 -13.25 -19.54 11.19
N ASN A 372 -14.03 -18.49 11.45
CA ASN A 372 -13.76 -17.53 12.52
C ASN A 372 -13.62 -18.17 13.91
N THR A 373 -14.28 -19.31 14.16
CA THR A 373 -14.23 -20.04 15.44
C THR A 373 -12.86 -20.63 15.75
N VAL A 374 -11.96 -20.74 14.77
CA VAL A 374 -10.57 -21.20 15.04
C VAL A 374 -9.81 -20.24 15.93
N LEU A 375 -10.19 -18.96 15.91
CA LEU A 375 -9.55 -17.90 16.72
C LEU A 375 -9.85 -18.06 18.21
N ASP A 376 -10.95 -18.71 18.60
CA ASP A 376 -11.32 -18.99 20.00
C ASP A 376 -10.30 -19.92 20.70
N ARG A 377 -9.46 -20.61 19.90
CA ARG A 377 -8.43 -21.52 20.40
C ARG A 377 -7.06 -20.87 20.58
N ILE A 378 -6.93 -19.58 20.25
CA ILE A 378 -5.65 -18.88 20.36
C ILE A 378 -5.46 -18.41 21.80
N PRO A 379 -4.41 -18.87 22.50
CA PRO A 379 -4.16 -18.46 23.88
C PRO A 379 -3.97 -16.95 23.99
N ASP A 380 -4.41 -16.38 25.11
CA ASP A 380 -4.24 -14.96 25.47
C ASP A 380 -4.82 -13.94 24.47
N LYS A 381 -5.70 -14.40 23.58
CA LYS A 381 -6.40 -13.54 22.62
C LYS A 381 -7.91 -13.73 22.75
N LYS A 382 -8.65 -12.66 22.47
CA LYS A 382 -10.11 -12.68 22.38
C LYS A 382 -10.54 -12.50 20.94
N ARG A 383 -11.55 -13.22 20.50
CA ARG A 383 -12.17 -12.96 19.21
C ARG A 383 -13.20 -11.82 19.36
N GLY A 384 -13.04 -10.79 18.55
CA GLY A 384 -14.01 -9.71 18.36
C GLY A 384 -15.14 -10.10 17.40
N ASN A 385 -15.95 -9.13 17.01
CA ASN A 385 -16.99 -9.33 16.01
C ASN A 385 -16.37 -9.75 14.68
N GLY A 386 -16.93 -10.80 14.07
CA GLY A 386 -16.59 -11.18 12.71
C GLY A 386 -17.28 -10.27 11.70
N ILE A 387 -16.61 -10.00 10.59
CA ILE A 387 -17.15 -9.16 9.52
C ILE A 387 -17.16 -9.94 8.21
N ILE A 388 -18.23 -9.80 7.43
CA ILE A 388 -18.23 -10.13 6.01
C ILE A 388 -18.35 -8.82 5.22
N LEU A 389 -17.27 -8.41 4.57
CA LEU A 389 -17.26 -7.28 3.64
C LEU A 389 -17.79 -7.75 2.29
N CYS A 390 -18.87 -7.15 1.81
CA CYS A 390 -19.56 -7.64 0.62
C CYS A 390 -20.36 -6.53 -0.11
N LEU A 391 -21.01 -6.91 -1.21
CA LEU A 391 -21.75 -6.01 -2.11
C LEU A 391 -23.24 -5.93 -1.69
N ILE A 392 -23.48 -5.45 -0.48
CA ILE A 392 -24.82 -5.15 0.05
C ILE A 392 -24.96 -3.65 0.28
N ASP A 393 -26.19 -3.17 0.36
CA ASP A 393 -26.47 -1.74 0.54
C ASP A 393 -26.51 -1.31 2.01
N GLN A 394 -26.84 -2.24 2.92
CA GLN A 394 -27.05 -1.93 4.33
C GLN A 394 -26.38 -2.95 5.24
N LYS A 395 -25.86 -2.45 6.38
CA LYS A 395 -25.35 -3.29 7.46
C LYS A 395 -26.39 -4.29 7.92
N THR A 396 -26.03 -5.56 8.00
CA THR A 396 -26.92 -6.65 8.41
C THR A 396 -26.25 -7.55 9.43
N TYR A 397 -26.91 -7.80 10.56
CA TYR A 397 -26.47 -8.78 11.54
C TYR A 397 -26.85 -10.20 11.08
N LEU A 398 -25.87 -11.05 10.86
CA LEU A 398 -26.08 -12.46 10.51
C LEU A 398 -26.13 -13.36 11.75
N ARG A 399 -25.43 -12.92 12.81
CA ARG A 399 -25.44 -13.48 14.17
C ARG A 399 -25.11 -12.36 15.15
N GLU A 400 -25.25 -12.60 16.45
CA GLU A 400 -24.91 -11.66 17.52
C GLU A 400 -23.49 -11.06 17.37
N ASN A 401 -22.52 -11.89 16.95
CA ASN A 401 -21.11 -11.53 16.79
C ASN A 401 -20.61 -11.64 15.34
N LEU A 402 -21.51 -11.55 14.35
CA LEU A 402 -21.16 -11.59 12.93
C LEU A 402 -22.00 -10.60 12.14
N ILE A 403 -21.34 -9.63 11.52
CA ILE A 403 -21.98 -8.53 10.80
C ILE A 403 -21.55 -8.59 9.32
N ALA A 404 -22.51 -8.52 8.42
CA ALA A 404 -22.23 -8.20 7.01
C ALA A 404 -22.21 -6.68 6.84
N LEU A 405 -21.14 -6.16 6.31
CA LEU A 405 -20.94 -4.74 6.04
C LEU A 405 -20.78 -4.47 4.56
N PRO A 406 -21.45 -3.42 4.05
CA PRO A 406 -21.11 -2.85 2.75
C PRO A 406 -19.64 -2.40 2.70
N ILE A 407 -19.04 -2.47 1.52
CA ILE A 407 -17.67 -1.94 1.29
C ILE A 407 -17.57 -0.43 1.55
N THR A 408 -18.67 0.28 1.61
CA THR A 408 -18.75 1.71 1.94
C THR A 408 -18.26 2.03 3.36
N TYR A 409 -18.11 1.02 4.23
CA TYR A 409 -17.57 1.19 5.57
C TYR A 409 -16.02 1.26 5.62
N ILE A 410 -15.35 0.87 4.55
CA ILE A 410 -13.88 0.94 4.48
C ILE A 410 -13.40 2.38 4.34
#